data_1a830a4f341423e02feaf1e955749310
#
_entry.id   1a830a4f341423e02feaf1e955749310
#
_cell.length_a   1.000
_cell.length_b   1.000
_cell.length_c   1.000
_cell.angle_alpha   90.00
_cell.angle_beta   90.00
_cell.angle_gamma   90.00
#
_symmetry.space_group_name_H-M   'P 1'
#
loop_
_entity.id
_entity.type
_entity.pdbx_description
1 polymer ?
#
loop_
_entity_poly.entity_id
_entity_poly.type
_entity_poly.pdbx_seq_one_letter_code
_entity_poly.pdbx_strand_id
1 'polypeptide(L)'
;MALRWPTKHTENPQAPVNKAGTSLFPQAIKTLQGKKPATNPTVQTWIPLADLQQGCLMRPDGAVVGGLSIAPINLDLQSDTEKGHIIQAVQEALNGILVPWELVSIYRPVDLDAYMGHMDTLLKQSNSRRRALLQEYLGFVRNMVRSGSTVERRYYLLLTRQGSDAVAEHQTFLPQLSTDFNRARGMQTHVMDDLAWRELLFLTFQADKAATEPIPDVLRLPTRYAAAVHNLNP
;
A
#
# COMPACT_ATOMS: atom_id res chain seq x y z
N MET A 1 18.40 -44.00 12.94
CA MET A 1 17.02 -44.44 12.72
C MET A 1 16.38 -43.42 11.78
N ALA A 2 16.30 -43.74 10.49
CA ALA A 2 15.86 -42.80 9.44
C ALA A 2 14.40 -43.05 9.13
N LEU A 3 13.57 -42.05 9.34
CA LEU A 3 12.12 -42.08 9.01
C LEU A 3 11.95 -41.82 7.50
N ARG A 4 11.58 -42.86 6.81
CA ARG A 4 11.29 -42.89 5.36
C ARG A 4 9.78 -42.58 5.17
N TRP A 5 9.47 -41.51 4.46
CA TRP A 5 8.09 -41.14 4.07
C TRP A 5 7.66 -41.99 2.86
N PRO A 6 6.45 -42.50 2.82
CA PRO A 6 5.93 -43.23 1.66
C PRO A 6 5.43 -42.25 0.60
N THR A 7 6.02 -42.31 -0.59
CA THR A 7 5.53 -41.67 -1.81
C THR A 7 4.35 -42.48 -2.33
N LYS A 8 3.12 -41.95 -2.21
CA LYS A 8 1.98 -42.42 -2.99
C LYS A 8 1.88 -41.61 -4.27
N HIS A 9 2.23 -42.24 -5.38
CA HIS A 9 1.79 -41.81 -6.71
C HIS A 9 0.28 -42.00 -6.77
N THR A 10 -0.49 -40.94 -6.82
CA THR A 10 -1.87 -40.90 -7.28
C THR A 10 -1.91 -40.22 -8.61
N GLU A 11 -2.27 -40.97 -9.64
CA GLU A 11 -2.55 -40.50 -10.98
C GLU A 11 -3.59 -39.37 -10.93
N ASN A 12 -3.26 -38.26 -11.55
CA ASN A 12 -4.10 -37.08 -11.69
C ASN A 12 -5.07 -37.31 -12.87
N PRO A 13 -6.40 -37.40 -12.66
CA PRO A 13 -7.32 -37.43 -13.79
C PRO A 13 -7.27 -36.08 -14.50
N GLN A 14 -7.04 -36.14 -15.80
CA GLN A 14 -6.98 -34.99 -16.72
C GLN A 14 -8.24 -34.12 -16.57
N ALA A 15 -8.05 -32.91 -16.06
CA ALA A 15 -9.05 -31.85 -16.13
C ALA A 15 -9.22 -31.40 -17.60
N PRO A 16 -10.44 -31.12 -18.07
CA PRO A 16 -10.68 -30.70 -19.44
C PRO A 16 -9.98 -29.36 -19.71
N VAL A 17 -9.17 -29.33 -20.77
CA VAL A 17 -8.50 -28.14 -21.28
C VAL A 17 -9.57 -27.20 -21.83
N ASN A 18 -9.98 -26.21 -21.03
CA ASN A 18 -10.80 -25.11 -21.52
C ASN A 18 -9.93 -24.16 -22.31
N LYS A 19 -10.04 -24.26 -23.65
CA LYS A 19 -9.51 -23.28 -24.59
C LYS A 19 -10.35 -22.00 -24.53
N ALA A 20 -10.13 -21.17 -23.53
CA ALA A 20 -10.56 -19.78 -23.54
C ALA A 20 -9.49 -19.00 -22.79
N GLY A 21 -8.57 -18.41 -23.54
CA GLY A 21 -7.65 -17.41 -23.03
C GLY A 21 -8.43 -16.18 -22.60
N THR A 22 -8.95 -16.22 -21.36
CA THR A 22 -9.55 -15.03 -20.74
C THR A 22 -8.41 -14.28 -20.08
N SER A 23 -7.91 -13.25 -20.76
CA SER A 23 -7.05 -12.25 -20.12
C SER A 23 -7.81 -11.68 -18.92
N LEU A 24 -7.17 -11.64 -17.76
CA LEU A 24 -7.67 -11.08 -16.50
C LEU A 24 -7.92 -9.57 -16.55
N PHE A 25 -7.83 -8.96 -17.71
CA PHE A 25 -8.23 -7.58 -17.97
C PHE A 25 -9.54 -7.58 -18.73
N PRO A 26 -10.67 -7.15 -18.13
CA PRO A 26 -11.93 -7.06 -18.85
C PRO A 26 -11.78 -6.09 -20.02
N GLN A 27 -12.23 -6.52 -21.19
CA GLN A 27 -12.30 -5.75 -22.45
C GLN A 27 -13.33 -4.60 -22.32
N ALA A 28 -13.09 -3.63 -21.43
CA ALA A 28 -13.91 -2.43 -21.30
C ALA A 28 -13.35 -1.22 -22.03
N ILE A 29 -12.44 -1.43 -23.01
CA ILE A 29 -11.84 -0.31 -23.78
C ILE A 29 -12.57 -0.08 -25.13
N LYS A 30 -13.75 -0.64 -25.37
CA LYS A 30 -14.42 -0.52 -26.68
C LYS A 30 -15.47 0.59 -26.80
N THR A 31 -15.68 1.48 -25.83
CA THR A 31 -16.76 2.48 -25.92
C THR A 31 -16.32 3.94 -25.78
N LEU A 32 -15.03 4.25 -25.95
CA LEU A 32 -14.57 5.64 -26.09
C LEU A 32 -14.04 5.91 -27.52
N GLN A 33 -14.86 5.60 -28.51
CA GLN A 33 -14.63 6.14 -29.87
C GLN A 33 -15.26 7.53 -29.98
N GLY A 34 -14.60 8.50 -29.39
CA GLY A 34 -14.92 9.91 -29.54
C GLY A 34 -13.65 10.74 -29.56
N LYS A 35 -13.15 11.07 -30.78
CA LYS A 35 -11.97 11.90 -31.10
C LYS A 35 -10.62 11.28 -30.74
N LYS A 36 -9.89 10.83 -31.79
CA LYS A 36 -8.45 10.58 -31.72
C LYS A 36 -7.71 11.80 -31.16
N PRO A 37 -7.04 11.73 -30.04
CA PRO A 37 -6.03 12.73 -29.72
C PRO A 37 -4.82 12.46 -30.63
N ALA A 38 -4.50 13.43 -31.47
CA ALA A 38 -3.24 13.47 -32.22
C ALA A 38 -2.12 13.88 -31.24
N THR A 39 -1.76 13.02 -30.30
CA THR A 39 -0.61 13.20 -29.41
C THR A 39 -0.12 11.83 -28.99
N ASN A 40 1.19 11.64 -29.08
CA ASN A 40 1.84 10.43 -28.60
C ASN A 40 1.34 10.09 -27.18
N PRO A 41 0.93 8.83 -26.92
CA PRO A 41 0.45 8.45 -25.61
C PRO A 41 1.55 8.75 -24.57
N THR A 42 1.26 9.65 -23.65
CA THR A 42 2.14 9.94 -22.54
C THR A 42 2.00 8.82 -21.49
N VAL A 43 3.02 8.59 -20.69
CA VAL A 43 2.98 7.63 -19.56
C VAL A 43 1.75 7.86 -18.68
N GLN A 44 1.32 9.11 -18.55
CA GLN A 44 0.12 9.50 -17.78
C GLN A 44 -1.18 8.90 -18.32
N THR A 45 -1.31 8.67 -19.64
CA THR A 45 -2.51 8.03 -20.21
C THR A 45 -2.55 6.53 -19.99
N TRP A 46 -1.44 5.94 -19.58
CA TRP A 46 -1.30 4.52 -19.31
C TRP A 46 -1.59 4.17 -17.84
N ILE A 47 -1.39 5.12 -16.93
CA ILE A 47 -1.68 4.93 -15.50
C ILE A 47 -3.20 4.99 -15.30
N PRO A 48 -3.85 3.95 -14.72
CA PRO A 48 -5.30 3.89 -14.53
C PRO A 48 -5.74 4.72 -13.30
N LEU A 49 -5.30 5.97 -13.22
CA LEU A 49 -5.60 6.92 -12.17
C LEU A 49 -6.20 8.17 -12.80
N ALA A 50 -7.44 8.51 -12.44
CA ALA A 50 -8.10 9.74 -12.87
C ALA A 50 -7.94 10.86 -11.85
N ASP A 51 -8.20 10.56 -10.57
CA ASP A 51 -8.17 11.55 -9.50
C ASP A 51 -7.98 10.89 -8.13
N LEU A 52 -7.66 11.69 -7.13
CA LEU A 52 -7.56 11.31 -5.72
C LEU A 52 -8.33 12.33 -4.89
N GLN A 53 -9.45 11.90 -4.33
CA GLN A 53 -10.34 12.77 -3.55
C GLN A 53 -10.89 12.04 -2.33
N GLN A 54 -10.92 12.75 -1.20
CA GLN A 54 -11.57 12.29 0.03
C GLN A 54 -11.09 10.90 0.51
N GLY A 55 -9.79 10.62 0.37
CA GLY A 55 -9.22 9.33 0.75
C GLY A 55 -9.59 8.16 -0.18
N CYS A 56 -10.11 8.45 -1.36
CA CYS A 56 -10.42 7.46 -2.39
C CYS A 56 -9.70 7.76 -3.70
N LEU A 57 -9.23 6.70 -4.36
CA LEU A 57 -8.61 6.77 -5.67
C LEU A 57 -9.67 6.51 -6.73
N MET A 58 -9.83 7.46 -7.66
CA MET A 58 -10.76 7.37 -8.78
C MET A 58 -10.06 6.85 -10.02
N ARG A 59 -10.67 5.86 -10.66
CA ARG A 59 -10.17 5.27 -11.90
C ARG A 59 -10.90 5.84 -13.12
N PRO A 60 -10.27 5.85 -14.32
CA PRO A 60 -10.90 6.34 -15.55
C PRO A 60 -12.13 5.54 -15.99
N ASP A 61 -12.27 4.29 -15.52
CA ASP A 61 -13.44 3.42 -15.81
C ASP A 61 -14.63 3.67 -14.86
N GLY A 62 -14.56 4.70 -14.01
CA GLY A 62 -15.59 5.05 -13.04
C GLY A 62 -15.55 4.22 -11.75
N ALA A 63 -14.61 3.30 -11.61
CA ALA A 63 -14.41 2.59 -10.35
C ALA A 63 -13.73 3.50 -9.31
N VAL A 64 -14.14 3.34 -8.05
CA VAL A 64 -13.56 4.03 -6.89
C VAL A 64 -12.89 3.00 -6.01
N VAL A 65 -11.66 3.27 -5.62
CA VAL A 65 -10.88 2.40 -4.74
C VAL A 65 -10.66 3.10 -3.40
N GLY A 66 -11.16 2.50 -2.35
CA GLY A 66 -10.87 2.90 -0.97
C GLY A 66 -9.90 1.92 -0.33
N GLY A 67 -9.23 2.31 0.76
CA GLY A 67 -8.22 1.43 1.35
C GLY A 67 -8.03 1.59 2.84
N LEU A 68 -7.47 0.53 3.43
CA LEU A 68 -6.94 0.51 4.79
C LEU A 68 -5.44 0.26 4.75
N SER A 69 -4.66 1.01 5.52
CA SER A 69 -3.29 0.65 5.86
C SER A 69 -3.31 -0.27 7.09
N ILE A 70 -2.52 -1.34 7.07
CA ILE A 70 -2.48 -2.36 8.12
C ILE A 70 -1.06 -2.45 8.66
N ALA A 71 -0.88 -2.20 9.96
CA ALA A 71 0.39 -2.43 10.63
C ALA A 71 0.61 -3.93 10.86
N PRO A 72 1.81 -4.47 10.56
CA PRO A 72 2.10 -5.88 10.77
C PRO A 72 2.09 -6.25 12.25
N ILE A 73 1.59 -7.44 12.57
CA ILE A 73 1.66 -8.04 13.90
C ILE A 73 2.76 -9.10 13.91
N ASN A 74 3.58 -9.10 14.96
CA ASN A 74 4.48 -10.21 15.18
C ASN A 74 3.75 -11.34 15.92
N LEU A 75 3.33 -12.36 15.17
CA LEU A 75 2.63 -13.52 15.72
C LEU A 75 3.54 -14.43 16.56
N ASP A 76 4.85 -14.43 16.32
CA ASP A 76 5.78 -15.30 17.06
C ASP A 76 5.88 -14.92 18.54
N LEU A 77 5.55 -13.67 18.87
CA LEU A 77 5.53 -13.18 20.25
C LEU A 77 4.20 -13.45 20.98
N GLN A 78 3.21 -14.05 20.31
CA GLN A 78 1.89 -14.34 20.87
C GLN A 78 1.79 -15.80 21.30
N SER A 79 0.99 -16.08 22.34
CA SER A 79 0.61 -17.43 22.72
C SER A 79 -0.28 -18.08 21.64
N ASP A 80 -0.36 -19.40 21.61
CA ASP A 80 -1.17 -20.12 20.62
C ASP A 80 -2.67 -19.77 20.71
N THR A 81 -3.16 -19.50 21.89
CA THR A 81 -4.54 -19.01 22.11
C THR A 81 -4.74 -17.64 21.51
N GLU A 82 -3.81 -16.71 21.75
CA GLU A 82 -3.87 -15.35 21.18
C GLU A 82 -3.76 -15.37 19.64
N LYS A 83 -2.88 -16.21 19.09
CA LYS A 83 -2.80 -16.43 17.63
C LYS A 83 -4.14 -16.88 17.06
N GLY A 84 -4.81 -17.85 17.73
CA GLY A 84 -6.12 -18.32 17.32
C GLY A 84 -7.16 -17.20 17.29
N HIS A 85 -7.22 -16.36 18.32
CA HIS A 85 -8.13 -15.22 18.37
C HIS A 85 -7.84 -14.16 17.30
N ILE A 86 -6.56 -13.86 17.05
CA ILE A 86 -6.17 -12.91 16.00
C ILE A 86 -6.60 -13.43 14.62
N ILE A 87 -6.31 -14.70 14.32
CA ILE A 87 -6.67 -15.34 13.05
C ILE A 87 -8.18 -15.32 12.85
N GLN A 88 -8.94 -15.68 13.88
CA GLN A 88 -10.40 -15.68 13.84
C GLN A 88 -10.96 -14.27 13.58
N ALA A 89 -10.49 -13.25 14.30
CA ALA A 89 -10.95 -11.88 14.13
C ALA A 89 -10.64 -11.33 12.71
N VAL A 90 -9.45 -11.64 12.17
CA VAL A 90 -9.08 -11.28 10.79
C VAL A 90 -9.98 -12.00 9.79
N GLN A 91 -10.25 -13.30 9.99
CA GLN A 91 -11.14 -14.08 9.13
C GLN A 91 -12.57 -13.53 9.14
N GLU A 92 -13.10 -13.17 10.30
CA GLU A 92 -14.43 -12.57 10.43
C GLU A 92 -14.50 -11.22 9.69
N ALA A 93 -13.50 -10.35 9.86
CA ALA A 93 -13.43 -9.06 9.16
C ALA A 93 -13.35 -9.24 7.64
N LEU A 94 -12.52 -10.15 7.14
CA LEU A 94 -12.41 -10.44 5.70
C LEU A 94 -13.69 -11.04 5.11
N ASN A 95 -14.37 -11.93 5.83
CA ASN A 95 -15.64 -12.52 5.40
C ASN A 95 -16.78 -11.49 5.30
N GLY A 96 -16.67 -10.36 6.01
CA GLY A 96 -17.61 -9.24 5.90
C GLY A 96 -17.45 -8.40 4.63
N ILE A 97 -16.41 -8.61 3.84
CA ILE A 97 -16.15 -7.83 2.62
C ILE A 97 -16.87 -8.48 1.44
N LEU A 98 -17.91 -7.82 0.93
CA LEU A 98 -18.74 -8.31 -0.18
C LEU A 98 -18.35 -7.70 -1.54
N VAL A 99 -17.33 -6.88 -1.58
CA VAL A 99 -16.84 -6.21 -2.81
C VAL A 99 -15.45 -6.78 -3.19
N PRO A 100 -15.02 -6.64 -4.45
CA PRO A 100 -13.66 -7.01 -4.84
C PRO A 100 -12.63 -6.28 -3.98
N TRP A 101 -11.66 -7.03 -3.47
CA TRP A 101 -10.58 -6.50 -2.66
C TRP A 101 -9.23 -7.12 -3.02
N GLU A 102 -8.18 -6.40 -2.72
CA GLU A 102 -6.79 -6.80 -2.95
C GLU A 102 -5.95 -6.50 -1.70
N LEU A 103 -5.06 -7.42 -1.34
CA LEU A 103 -4.06 -7.20 -0.29
C LEU A 103 -2.72 -6.90 -0.97
N VAL A 104 -2.25 -5.68 -0.80
CA VAL A 104 -0.98 -5.20 -1.35
C VAL A 104 0.07 -5.15 -0.26
N SER A 105 1.25 -5.70 -0.53
CA SER A 105 2.40 -5.66 0.38
C SER A 105 3.57 -4.98 -0.30
N ILE A 106 4.06 -3.87 0.29
CA ILE A 106 5.14 -3.06 -0.27
C ILE A 106 6.25 -2.89 0.75
N TYR A 107 7.49 -2.89 0.27
CA TYR A 107 8.65 -2.50 1.06
C TYR A 107 8.80 -0.98 1.05
N ARG A 108 9.00 -0.41 2.23
CA ARG A 108 9.30 1.01 2.43
C ARG A 108 10.64 1.12 3.15
N PRO A 109 11.54 1.99 2.72
CA PRO A 109 12.69 2.37 3.52
C PRO A 109 12.22 2.94 4.87
N VAL A 110 12.88 2.53 5.95
CA VAL A 110 12.55 3.07 7.28
C VAL A 110 13.03 4.51 7.36
N ASP A 111 12.13 5.42 7.69
CA ASP A 111 12.47 6.80 8.00
C ASP A 111 13.04 6.88 9.41
N LEU A 112 14.35 7.11 9.48
CA LEU A 112 15.07 7.29 10.74
C LEU A 112 15.44 8.75 11.02
N ASP A 113 14.97 9.71 10.24
CA ASP A 113 15.36 11.12 10.36
C ASP A 113 14.96 11.70 11.73
N ALA A 114 13.75 11.44 12.19
CA ALA A 114 13.29 11.85 13.51
C ALA A 114 14.11 11.21 14.64
N TYR A 115 14.44 9.91 14.50
CA TYR A 115 15.29 9.20 15.44
C TYR A 115 16.71 9.76 15.47
N MET A 116 17.30 10.02 14.29
CA MET A 116 18.62 10.60 14.15
C MET A 116 18.68 12.01 14.76
N GLY A 117 17.65 12.83 14.53
CA GLY A 117 17.54 14.17 15.14
C GLY A 117 17.45 14.11 16.68
N HIS A 118 16.72 13.15 17.23
CA HIS A 118 16.70 12.90 18.66
C HIS A 118 18.07 12.49 19.21
N MET A 119 18.75 11.58 18.54
CA MET A 119 20.10 11.14 18.93
C MET A 119 21.14 12.27 18.85
N ASP A 120 21.07 13.12 17.83
CA ASP A 120 21.93 14.31 17.73
C ASP A 120 21.69 15.29 18.87
N THR A 121 20.46 15.42 19.36
CA THR A 121 20.13 16.22 20.55
C THR A 121 20.75 15.62 21.82
N LEU A 122 20.63 14.31 21.99
CA LEU A 122 21.26 13.59 23.12
C LEU A 122 22.79 13.68 23.08
N LEU A 123 23.38 13.67 21.88
CA LEU A 123 24.81 13.83 21.69
C LEU A 123 25.31 15.18 22.21
N LYS A 124 24.57 16.28 21.94
CA LYS A 124 24.91 17.63 22.41
C LYS A 124 24.85 17.75 23.92
N GLN A 125 23.95 17.03 24.57
CA GLN A 125 23.75 17.04 26.03
C GLN A 125 24.65 16.06 26.80
N SER A 126 25.42 15.23 26.09
CA SER A 126 26.17 14.12 26.70
C SER A 126 27.59 14.54 27.14
N ASN A 127 28.08 13.89 28.21
CA ASN A 127 29.48 14.01 28.63
C ASN A 127 30.42 13.33 27.59
N SER A 128 31.75 13.53 27.72
CA SER A 128 32.73 13.08 26.74
C SER A 128 32.68 11.58 26.45
N ARG A 129 32.53 10.73 27.49
CA ARG A 129 32.49 9.25 27.35
C ARG A 129 31.23 8.78 26.66
N ARG A 130 30.07 9.30 27.04
CA ARG A 130 28.77 8.98 26.41
C ARG A 130 28.70 9.52 24.99
N ARG A 131 29.30 10.68 24.74
CA ARG A 131 29.37 11.30 23.40
C ARG A 131 30.13 10.41 22.42
N ALA A 132 31.27 9.86 22.79
CA ALA A 132 32.04 8.97 21.93
C ALA A 132 31.21 7.72 21.54
N LEU A 133 30.55 7.09 22.51
CA LEU A 133 29.68 5.93 22.24
C LEU A 133 28.51 6.28 21.33
N LEU A 134 27.84 7.42 21.56
CA LEU A 134 26.73 7.87 20.72
C LEU A 134 27.19 8.20 19.30
N GLN A 135 28.39 8.76 19.11
CA GLN A 135 28.95 9.03 17.78
C GLN A 135 29.20 7.73 17.00
N GLU A 136 29.77 6.73 17.64
CA GLU A 136 30.00 5.43 17.03
C GLU A 136 28.67 4.76 16.64
N TYR A 137 27.69 4.77 17.55
CA TYR A 137 26.35 4.26 17.29
C TYR A 137 25.65 4.97 16.13
N LEU A 138 25.70 6.31 16.09
CA LEU A 138 25.16 7.09 14.98
C LEU A 138 25.83 6.76 13.65
N GLY A 139 27.14 6.53 13.67
CA GLY A 139 27.90 6.04 12.50
C GLY A 139 27.39 4.71 12.00
N PHE A 140 27.14 3.76 12.90
CA PHE A 140 26.57 2.46 12.59
C PHE A 140 25.17 2.57 11.99
N VAL A 141 24.27 3.36 12.61
CA VAL A 141 22.90 3.56 12.11
C VAL A 141 22.90 4.23 10.72
N ARG A 142 23.74 5.27 10.51
CA ARG A 142 23.88 5.91 9.19
C ARG A 142 24.35 4.93 8.11
N ASN A 143 25.28 4.06 8.42
CA ASN A 143 25.73 3.04 7.48
C ASN A 143 24.64 2.03 7.17
N MET A 144 23.84 1.62 8.17
CA MET A 144 22.72 0.70 8.00
C MET A 144 21.62 1.30 7.08
N VAL A 145 21.30 2.60 7.27
CA VAL A 145 20.37 3.31 6.39
C VAL A 145 20.91 3.40 4.96
N ARG A 146 22.19 3.80 4.80
CA ARG A 146 22.82 3.93 3.47
C ARG A 146 22.94 2.60 2.71
N SER A 147 23.06 1.49 3.41
CA SER A 147 23.11 0.17 2.77
C SER A 147 21.76 -0.27 2.19
N GLY A 148 20.67 0.48 2.45
CA GLY A 148 19.32 0.13 1.99
C GLY A 148 18.78 -1.16 2.62
N SER A 149 19.47 -1.70 3.64
CA SER A 149 19.08 -2.95 4.30
C SER A 149 17.93 -2.77 5.30
N THR A 150 17.63 -1.53 5.66
CA THR A 150 16.58 -1.20 6.63
C THR A 150 15.28 -0.89 5.90
N VAL A 151 14.46 -1.91 5.70
CA VAL A 151 13.15 -1.80 5.08
C VAL A 151 12.07 -2.32 6.01
N GLU A 152 10.94 -1.66 6.04
CA GLU A 152 9.73 -2.14 6.68
C GLU A 152 8.75 -2.63 5.61
N ARG A 153 7.95 -3.61 5.94
CA ARG A 153 6.88 -4.08 5.07
C ARG A 153 5.58 -3.42 5.49
N ARG A 154 4.94 -2.77 4.55
CA ARG A 154 3.61 -2.17 4.71
C ARG A 154 2.57 -3.00 4.00
N TYR A 155 1.38 -3.09 4.59
CA TYR A 155 0.25 -3.81 4.03
C TYR A 155 -0.91 -2.85 3.82
N TYR A 156 -1.56 -2.99 2.67
CA TYR A 156 -2.72 -2.19 2.30
C TYR A 156 -3.81 -3.13 1.82
N LEU A 157 -5.01 -2.97 2.36
CA LEU A 157 -6.21 -3.65 1.90
C LEU A 157 -7.01 -2.67 1.07
N LEU A 158 -7.11 -2.93 -0.23
CA LEU A 158 -7.77 -2.06 -1.21
C LEU A 158 -9.11 -2.68 -1.61
N LEU A 159 -10.17 -1.87 -1.60
CA LEU A 159 -11.52 -2.29 -1.93
C LEU A 159 -12.01 -1.48 -3.14
N THR A 160 -12.56 -2.15 -4.14
CA THR A 160 -13.06 -1.52 -5.37
C THR A 160 -14.59 -1.52 -5.41
N ARG A 161 -15.18 -0.36 -5.63
CA ARG A 161 -16.62 -0.18 -5.85
C ARG A 161 -16.90 0.55 -7.16
N GLN A 162 -18.11 0.38 -7.67
CA GLN A 162 -18.60 1.11 -8.85
C GLN A 162 -19.92 1.79 -8.52
N GLY A 163 -20.19 2.91 -9.17
CA GLY A 163 -21.43 3.67 -8.99
C GLY A 163 -21.22 5.08 -8.47
N SER A 164 -22.25 5.91 -8.54
CA SER A 164 -22.25 7.32 -8.13
C SER A 164 -21.96 7.49 -6.63
N ASP A 165 -22.40 6.53 -5.82
CA ASP A 165 -22.35 6.61 -4.37
C ASP A 165 -21.13 5.89 -3.76
N ALA A 166 -20.25 5.34 -4.63
CA ALA A 166 -19.12 4.53 -4.21
C ALA A 166 -18.18 5.23 -3.19
N VAL A 167 -17.98 6.55 -3.32
CA VAL A 167 -17.18 7.35 -2.36
C VAL A 167 -17.87 7.37 -0.99
N ALA A 168 -19.16 7.69 -0.94
CA ALA A 168 -19.91 7.74 0.31
C ALA A 168 -20.00 6.36 0.99
N GLU A 169 -20.17 5.31 0.19
CA GLU A 169 -20.12 3.92 0.69
C GLU A 169 -18.75 3.56 1.29
N HIS A 170 -17.64 3.96 0.66
CA HIS A 170 -16.32 3.77 1.22
C HIS A 170 -16.13 4.54 2.52
N GLN A 171 -16.57 5.80 2.58
CA GLN A 171 -16.46 6.62 3.79
C GLN A 171 -17.23 6.05 4.98
N THR A 172 -18.31 5.31 4.72
CA THR A 172 -19.07 4.64 5.77
C THR A 172 -18.48 3.26 6.13
N PHE A 173 -18.11 2.48 5.12
CA PHE A 173 -17.69 1.10 5.31
C PHE A 173 -16.27 0.94 5.84
N LEU A 174 -15.30 1.74 5.34
CA LEU A 174 -13.89 1.58 5.73
C LEU A 174 -13.62 1.83 7.22
N PRO A 175 -14.21 2.85 7.88
CA PRO A 175 -14.05 3.03 9.33
C PRO A 175 -14.60 1.85 10.13
N GLN A 176 -15.74 1.29 9.71
CA GLN A 176 -16.32 0.11 10.35
C GLN A 176 -15.40 -1.11 10.17
N LEU A 177 -14.94 -1.38 8.96
CA LEU A 177 -14.01 -2.46 8.66
C LEU A 177 -12.69 -2.30 9.45
N SER A 178 -12.16 -1.08 9.55
CA SER A 178 -10.99 -0.80 10.40
C SER A 178 -11.26 -1.15 11.86
N THR A 179 -12.44 -0.84 12.38
CA THR A 179 -12.84 -1.20 13.75
C THR A 179 -12.90 -2.72 13.92
N ASP A 180 -13.43 -3.45 12.93
CA ASP A 180 -13.53 -4.90 12.97
C ASP A 180 -12.14 -5.57 12.98
N PHE A 181 -11.21 -5.10 12.16
CA PHE A 181 -9.83 -5.55 12.20
C PHE A 181 -9.15 -5.23 13.53
N ASN A 182 -9.38 -4.05 14.10
CA ASN A 182 -8.76 -3.62 15.35
C ASN A 182 -9.29 -4.38 16.60
N ARG A 183 -10.33 -5.23 16.43
CA ARG A 183 -10.71 -6.22 17.47
C ARG A 183 -9.66 -7.29 17.68
N ALA A 184 -8.86 -7.59 16.65
CA ALA A 184 -7.72 -8.47 16.78
C ALA A 184 -6.63 -7.78 17.62
N ARG A 185 -6.29 -8.38 18.76
CA ARG A 185 -5.33 -7.78 19.71
C ARG A 185 -3.99 -7.49 19.03
N GLY A 186 -3.54 -6.25 19.14
CA GLY A 186 -2.27 -5.79 18.56
C GLY A 186 -2.34 -5.39 17.09
N MET A 187 -3.46 -5.60 16.39
CA MET A 187 -3.65 -5.09 15.04
C MET A 187 -3.98 -3.59 15.08
N GLN A 188 -3.36 -2.86 14.18
CA GLN A 188 -3.64 -1.44 13.99
C GLN A 188 -3.90 -1.20 12.51
N THR A 189 -5.12 -0.75 12.22
CA THR A 189 -5.52 -0.39 10.86
C THR A 189 -6.00 1.05 10.84
N HIS A 190 -5.70 1.75 9.77
CA HIS A 190 -6.12 3.12 9.54
C HIS A 190 -6.74 3.25 8.16
N VAL A 191 -7.83 3.99 8.06
CA VAL A 191 -8.39 4.36 6.76
C VAL A 191 -7.38 5.24 6.03
N MET A 192 -7.12 4.92 4.76
CA MET A 192 -6.19 5.69 3.96
C MET A 192 -6.78 7.07 3.63
N ASP A 193 -5.98 8.08 3.91
CA ASP A 193 -6.21 9.44 3.47
C ASP A 193 -5.46 9.73 2.15
N ASP A 194 -5.60 10.94 1.62
CA ASP A 194 -4.92 11.35 0.39
C ASP A 194 -3.38 11.27 0.50
N LEU A 195 -2.83 11.45 1.71
CA LEU A 195 -1.38 11.33 1.93
C LEU A 195 -0.92 9.88 1.86
N ALA A 196 -1.64 8.96 2.49
CA ALA A 196 -1.36 7.53 2.46
C ALA A 196 -1.46 6.96 1.03
N TRP A 197 -2.42 7.42 0.23
CA TRP A 197 -2.52 7.07 -1.18
C TRP A 197 -1.32 7.55 -2.00
N ARG A 198 -0.89 8.81 -1.79
CA ARG A 198 0.32 9.32 -2.47
C ARG A 198 1.56 8.54 -2.10
N GLU A 199 1.70 8.20 -0.82
CA GLU A 199 2.79 7.34 -0.36
C GLU A 199 2.76 5.99 -1.07
N LEU A 200 1.61 5.32 -1.12
CA LEU A 200 1.45 4.03 -1.80
C LEU A 200 1.81 4.13 -3.29
N LEU A 201 1.31 5.15 -3.98
CA LEU A 201 1.60 5.38 -5.40
C LEU A 201 3.08 5.70 -5.63
N PHE A 202 3.68 6.53 -4.78
CA PHE A 202 5.11 6.86 -4.87
C PHE A 202 5.98 5.63 -4.67
N LEU A 203 5.69 4.81 -3.65
CA LEU A 203 6.41 3.56 -3.41
C LEU A 203 6.22 2.54 -4.53
N THR A 204 5.06 2.55 -5.20
CA THR A 204 4.78 1.63 -6.32
C THR A 204 5.49 2.03 -7.60
N PHE A 205 5.50 3.33 -7.94
CA PHE A 205 6.02 3.81 -9.21
C PHE A 205 7.46 4.31 -9.16
N GLN A 206 7.98 4.65 -7.97
CA GLN A 206 9.31 5.21 -7.77
C GLN A 206 10.04 4.57 -6.58
N ALA A 207 10.00 3.25 -6.50
CA ALA A 207 10.58 2.48 -5.40
C ALA A 207 12.09 2.75 -5.24
N ASP A 208 12.81 3.01 -6.32
CA ASP A 208 14.23 3.35 -6.36
C ASP A 208 14.53 4.71 -5.69
N LYS A 209 13.61 5.68 -5.84
CA LYS A 209 13.74 7.00 -5.24
C LYS A 209 13.25 7.06 -3.79
N ALA A 210 12.34 6.19 -3.44
CA ALA A 210 11.75 6.16 -2.09
C ALA A 210 12.79 5.97 -0.96
N ALA A 211 13.97 5.45 -1.28
CA ALA A 211 15.08 5.29 -0.34
C ALA A 211 15.84 6.62 -0.07
N THR A 212 15.75 7.59 -0.96
CA THR A 212 16.59 8.80 -0.94
C THR A 212 15.80 10.10 -1.03
N GLU A 213 14.59 10.07 -1.52
CA GLU A 213 13.75 11.23 -1.71
C GLU A 213 12.51 11.19 -0.81
N PRO A 214 12.14 12.29 -0.14
CA PRO A 214 10.90 12.38 0.59
C PRO A 214 9.69 12.28 -0.37
N ILE A 215 8.55 11.86 0.14
CA ILE A 215 7.30 11.85 -0.62
C ILE A 215 7.01 13.27 -1.10
N PRO A 216 6.76 13.47 -2.41
CA PRO A 216 6.52 14.80 -2.95
C PRO A 216 5.33 15.47 -2.28
N ASP A 217 5.53 16.67 -1.73
CA ASP A 217 4.43 17.47 -1.24
C ASP A 217 3.66 18.05 -2.44
N VAL A 218 2.32 18.06 -2.33
CA VAL A 218 1.41 18.56 -3.38
C VAL A 218 1.72 19.99 -3.80
N LEU A 219 2.18 20.80 -2.86
CA LEU A 219 2.53 22.20 -3.10
C LEU A 219 3.78 22.36 -3.98
N ARG A 220 4.56 21.31 -4.20
CA ARG A 220 5.74 21.30 -5.07
C ARG A 220 5.51 20.71 -6.45
N LEU A 221 4.33 20.17 -6.72
CA LEU A 221 3.99 19.76 -8.08
C LEU A 221 3.86 21.03 -8.95
N PRO A 222 4.64 21.15 -10.04
CA PRO A 222 4.55 22.32 -10.90
C PRO A 222 3.11 22.45 -11.40
N THR A 223 2.52 23.61 -11.21
CA THR A 223 1.12 23.99 -11.51
C THR A 223 0.80 23.97 -13.03
N ARG A 224 1.34 23.03 -13.78
CA ARG A 224 1.01 22.90 -15.21
C ARG A 224 -0.40 22.40 -15.48
N TYR A 225 -1.10 21.88 -14.46
CA TYR A 225 -2.48 21.39 -14.60
C TYR A 225 -3.55 22.47 -14.43
N ALA A 226 -3.25 23.59 -13.77
CA ALA A 226 -4.22 24.68 -13.61
C ALA A 226 -4.49 25.45 -14.93
N ALA A 227 -3.57 25.42 -15.89
CA ALA A 227 -3.71 26.12 -17.16
C ALA A 227 -4.61 25.38 -18.19
N ALA A 228 -4.81 24.08 -18.04
CA ALA A 228 -5.62 23.29 -18.99
C ALA A 228 -7.13 23.35 -18.70
N VAL A 229 -7.53 23.67 -17.47
CA VAL A 229 -8.95 23.70 -17.06
C VAL A 229 -9.59 25.07 -17.38
N HIS A 230 -8.80 26.13 -17.56
CA HIS A 230 -9.34 27.48 -17.81
C HIS A 230 -9.70 27.75 -19.28
N ASN A 231 -9.38 26.86 -20.20
CA ASN A 231 -9.69 26.99 -21.64
C ASN A 231 -10.91 26.17 -22.10
N LEU A 232 -11.74 25.67 -21.18
CA LEU A 232 -12.94 24.87 -21.51
C LEU A 232 -14.26 25.59 -21.23
N ASN A 233 -14.26 26.92 -21.14
CA ASN A 233 -15.53 27.68 -21.17
C ASN A 233 -15.52 28.66 -22.35
N PRO A 234 -16.46 28.48 -23.34
CA PRO A 234 -16.73 29.43 -24.41
C PRO A 234 -17.45 30.66 -23.90
#